data_19c16d2620f78fe852b28a406f22e797
#
_entry.id   19c16d2620f78fe852b28a406f22e797
#
_cell.length_a   1.000
_cell.length_b   1.000
_cell.length_c   1.000
_cell.angle_alpha   90.00
_cell.angle_beta   90.00
_cell.angle_gamma   90.00
#
_symmetry.space_group_name_H-M   'P 1'
#
loop_
_entity.id
_entity.type
_entity.pdbx_description
1 polymer ?
#
loop_
_entity_poly.entity_id
_entity_poly.type
_entity_poly.pdbx_seq_one_letter_code
_entity_poly.pdbx_strand_id
1 'polypeptide(L)'
;MDEWPEHCFKAYDIRGLASGDGTGDLTPQFAYRLGRAMATYLGCKTFVVGRDIRDSTPALASELMRGLSDSGVSVRDLGIVSTGCVYHACWTLPVDGGVMVTASHLPMPTHNGFKMCRGTLPLAGEEIQELKQVFLAGDFFEGQGEIIDTPHIDNYLQAILDSTGPLSRPVKIAVDCGNAVPGPAMSKLLDMMGCEHIDLYCDWDSSEPNHGADPTRPKNMVDLAKAVVDNGCEFGLGADGDGDRIGAVDEHGEFVYPDRLIALLANDVVGTEPGKDLLIYDVKCSMNVEKAIITAGGRPMMAKTGHSFMKRVLAKHPDALMAAE
;
A
#
# COMPACT_ATOMS: atom_id res chain seq x y z
N MET A 1 26.75 -3.05 23.05
CA MET A 1 25.66 -2.24 22.42
C MET A 1 25.26 -3.03 21.20
N ASP A 2 23.99 -3.40 21.13
CA ASP A 2 23.48 -4.11 19.96
C ASP A 2 23.64 -3.21 18.74
N GLU A 3 24.26 -3.72 17.70
CA GLU A 3 24.47 -2.99 16.45
C GLU A 3 23.16 -3.09 15.64
N TRP A 4 22.38 -2.02 15.65
CA TRP A 4 21.10 -1.98 14.95
C TRP A 4 21.29 -1.81 13.44
N PRO A 5 20.47 -2.43 12.59
CA PRO A 5 20.58 -2.36 11.14
C PRO A 5 20.10 -1.00 10.58
N GLU A 6 20.92 0.03 10.74
CA GLU A 6 20.59 1.40 10.31
C GLU A 6 20.27 1.51 8.82
N HIS A 7 20.82 0.61 8.02
CA HIS A 7 20.60 0.56 6.57
C HIS A 7 19.14 0.24 6.19
N CYS A 8 18.33 -0.25 7.16
CA CYS A 8 16.90 -0.50 6.94
C CYS A 8 16.07 0.79 6.86
N PHE A 9 16.53 1.90 7.42
CA PHE A 9 15.88 3.20 7.33
C PHE A 9 16.11 3.82 5.96
N LYS A 10 15.19 3.56 5.00
CA LYS A 10 15.29 4.01 3.62
C LYS A 10 14.77 5.45 3.45
N ALA A 11 14.62 5.89 2.20
CA ALA A 11 14.18 7.25 1.90
C ALA A 11 12.70 7.52 2.22
N TYR A 12 11.84 6.50 2.25
CA TYR A 12 10.39 6.67 2.42
C TYR A 12 9.69 5.54 3.19
N ASP A 13 10.44 4.59 3.73
CA ASP A 13 9.96 3.49 4.57
C ASP A 13 11.13 2.84 5.33
N ILE A 14 10.83 1.81 6.12
CA ILE A 14 11.83 0.93 6.72
C ILE A 14 11.66 -0.43 6.06
N ARG A 15 12.75 -1.00 5.50
CA ARG A 15 12.76 -2.33 4.88
C ARG A 15 14.07 -3.06 5.13
N GLY A 16 13.95 -4.36 5.36
CA GLY A 16 15.11 -5.23 5.57
C GLY A 16 14.77 -6.71 5.43
N LEU A 17 15.77 -7.54 5.63
CA LEU A 17 15.59 -8.99 5.72
C LEU A 17 14.82 -9.32 7.00
N ALA A 18 13.87 -10.24 6.90
CA ALA A 18 13.09 -10.74 8.02
C ALA A 18 12.56 -12.14 7.69
N SER A 19 12.76 -13.07 8.59
CA SER A 19 12.31 -14.46 8.45
C SER A 19 11.27 -14.80 9.51
N GLY A 20 10.45 -15.81 9.24
CA GLY A 20 9.42 -16.28 10.16
C GLY A 20 9.98 -16.82 11.50
N ASP A 21 11.23 -17.22 11.53
CA ASP A 21 11.94 -17.63 12.75
C ASP A 21 12.45 -16.44 13.61
N GLY A 22 12.21 -15.21 13.20
CA GLY A 22 12.61 -13.99 13.89
C GLY A 22 14.05 -13.56 13.62
N THR A 23 14.73 -14.15 12.64
CA THR A 23 16.08 -13.75 12.22
C THR A 23 16.03 -12.73 11.09
N GLY A 24 17.15 -12.05 10.85
CA GLY A 24 17.32 -11.03 9.82
C GLY A 24 17.60 -9.64 10.41
N ASP A 25 17.44 -8.63 9.57
CA ASP A 25 17.61 -7.22 9.97
C ASP A 25 16.45 -6.74 10.86
N LEU A 26 15.23 -7.11 10.47
CA LEU A 26 14.00 -6.72 11.16
C LEU A 26 13.56 -7.87 12.07
N THR A 27 14.01 -7.82 13.31
CA THR A 27 13.66 -8.79 14.36
C THR A 27 12.46 -8.29 15.19
N PRO A 28 11.80 -9.16 15.98
CA PRO A 28 10.80 -8.74 16.95
C PRO A 28 11.29 -7.64 17.90
N GLN A 29 12.56 -7.72 18.34
CA GLN A 29 13.17 -6.68 19.19
C GLN A 29 13.33 -5.35 18.45
N PHE A 30 13.70 -5.39 17.16
CA PHE A 30 13.73 -4.19 16.32
C PHE A 30 12.34 -3.56 16.24
N ALA A 31 11.30 -4.35 16.00
CA ALA A 31 9.92 -3.88 15.89
C ALA A 31 9.41 -3.26 17.21
N TYR A 32 9.69 -3.90 18.34
CA TYR A 32 9.36 -3.33 19.65
C TYR A 32 10.02 -1.97 19.86
N ARG A 33 11.33 -1.88 19.62
CA ARG A 33 12.09 -0.64 19.75
C ARG A 33 11.58 0.43 18.76
N LEU A 34 11.21 0.03 17.55
CA LEU A 34 10.63 0.93 16.55
C LEU A 34 9.29 1.50 17.06
N GLY A 35 8.42 0.68 17.65
CA GLY A 35 7.17 1.15 18.25
C GLY A 35 7.38 2.22 19.33
N ARG A 36 8.38 2.00 20.22
CA ARG A 36 8.79 2.98 21.25
C ARG A 36 9.30 4.29 20.62
N ALA A 37 10.16 4.17 19.61
CA ALA A 37 10.71 5.30 18.88
C ALA A 37 9.63 6.10 18.13
N MET A 38 8.69 5.41 17.48
CA MET A 38 7.56 6.04 16.79
C MET A 38 6.68 6.83 17.77
N ALA A 39 6.29 6.24 18.89
CA ALA A 39 5.50 6.91 19.92
C ALA A 39 6.18 8.20 20.39
N THR A 40 7.48 8.13 20.66
CA THR A 40 8.27 9.26 21.16
C THR A 40 8.46 10.33 20.10
N TYR A 41 8.82 9.95 18.87
CA TYR A 41 9.07 10.88 17.77
C TYR A 41 7.80 11.59 17.30
N LEU A 42 6.70 10.85 17.19
CA LEU A 42 5.44 11.39 16.69
C LEU A 42 4.65 12.13 17.78
N GLY A 43 4.87 11.81 19.05
CA GLY A 43 4.10 12.34 20.17
C GLY A 43 2.62 11.95 20.11
N CYS A 44 2.32 10.82 19.46
CA CYS A 44 0.96 10.35 19.20
C CYS A 44 0.32 9.72 20.44
N LYS A 45 -1.02 9.72 20.49
CA LYS A 45 -1.84 9.10 21.54
C LYS A 45 -2.65 7.92 21.05
N THR A 46 -3.03 7.95 19.76
CA THR A 46 -3.81 6.91 19.10
C THR A 46 -3.20 6.57 17.75
N PHE A 47 -3.05 5.29 17.44
CA PHE A 47 -2.37 4.87 16.21
C PHE A 47 -3.02 3.62 15.62
N VAL A 48 -3.17 3.55 14.28
CA VAL A 48 -3.63 2.33 13.62
C VAL A 48 -2.45 1.47 13.20
N VAL A 49 -2.60 0.15 13.29
CA VAL A 49 -1.64 -0.84 12.80
C VAL A 49 -2.35 -1.83 11.91
N GLY A 50 -1.93 -1.91 10.66
CA GLY A 50 -2.32 -2.97 9.73
C GLY A 50 -1.12 -3.83 9.38
N ARG A 51 -1.39 -5.02 8.85
CA ARG A 51 -0.32 -5.98 8.52
C ARG A 51 -0.65 -6.83 7.30
N ASP A 52 0.40 -7.26 6.60
CA ASP A 52 0.32 -8.26 5.54
C ASP A 52 0.41 -9.69 6.08
N ILE A 53 0.60 -10.67 5.19
CA ILE A 53 0.55 -12.11 5.51
C ILE A 53 1.92 -12.79 5.62
N ARG A 54 3.04 -12.06 5.54
CA ARG A 54 4.40 -12.65 5.59
C ARG A 54 4.61 -13.41 6.88
N ASP A 55 5.35 -14.50 6.85
CA ASP A 55 5.61 -15.33 8.04
C ASP A 55 6.24 -14.56 9.21
N SER A 56 7.05 -13.54 8.91
CA SER A 56 7.65 -12.66 9.92
C SER A 56 6.66 -11.62 10.48
N THR A 57 5.57 -11.33 9.77
CA THR A 57 4.66 -10.24 10.11
C THR A 57 3.95 -10.37 11.45
N PRO A 58 3.43 -11.55 11.87
CA PRO A 58 2.75 -11.66 13.15
C PRO A 58 3.62 -11.24 14.33
N ALA A 59 4.88 -11.68 14.37
CA ALA A 59 5.83 -11.34 15.43
C ALA A 59 6.22 -9.86 15.40
N LEU A 60 6.50 -9.32 14.20
CA LEU A 60 6.86 -7.91 14.04
C LEU A 60 5.71 -6.97 14.41
N ALA A 61 4.49 -7.27 13.97
CA ALA A 61 3.32 -6.45 14.27
C ALA A 61 2.97 -6.47 15.77
N SER A 62 3.01 -7.66 16.40
CA SER A 62 2.75 -7.81 17.83
C SER A 62 3.73 -6.99 18.67
N GLU A 63 5.02 -7.08 18.38
CA GLU A 63 6.06 -6.37 19.12
C GLU A 63 6.06 -4.86 18.83
N LEU A 64 5.75 -4.45 17.61
CA LEU A 64 5.55 -3.04 17.28
C LEU A 64 4.40 -2.43 18.10
N MET A 65 3.25 -3.12 18.13
CA MET A 65 2.07 -2.67 18.89
C MET A 65 2.37 -2.63 20.39
N ARG A 66 3.10 -3.61 20.92
CA ARG A 66 3.56 -3.61 22.31
C ARG A 66 4.46 -2.42 22.61
N GLY A 67 5.42 -2.12 21.73
CA GLY A 67 6.29 -0.95 21.89
C GLY A 67 5.55 0.39 21.88
N LEU A 68 4.54 0.54 21.01
CA LEU A 68 3.64 1.68 21.00
C LEU A 68 2.85 1.77 22.31
N SER A 69 2.26 0.68 22.77
CA SER A 69 1.46 0.59 24.00
C SER A 69 2.30 0.91 25.24
N ASP A 70 3.50 0.35 25.39
CA ASP A 70 4.43 0.59 26.48
C ASP A 70 4.96 2.04 26.52
N SER A 71 4.70 2.81 25.46
CA SER A 71 4.98 4.26 25.38
C SER A 71 3.73 5.13 25.51
N GLY A 72 2.59 4.55 25.92
CA GLY A 72 1.35 5.28 26.23
C GLY A 72 0.44 5.54 25.02
N VAL A 73 0.63 4.81 23.91
CA VAL A 73 -0.19 4.94 22.70
C VAL A 73 -1.29 3.87 22.69
N SER A 74 -2.54 4.30 22.53
CA SER A 74 -3.65 3.38 22.27
C SER A 74 -3.62 2.94 20.80
N VAL A 75 -3.45 1.65 20.58
CA VAL A 75 -3.34 1.05 19.24
C VAL A 75 -4.68 0.52 18.77
N ARG A 76 -5.06 0.84 17.54
CA ARG A 76 -6.17 0.23 16.80
C ARG A 76 -5.60 -0.82 15.87
N ASP A 77 -5.74 -2.09 16.21
CA ASP A 77 -5.29 -3.21 15.38
C ASP A 77 -6.32 -3.48 14.28
N LEU A 78 -5.97 -3.19 13.04
CA LEU A 78 -6.84 -3.42 11.87
C LEU A 78 -6.82 -4.87 11.38
N GLY A 79 -5.89 -5.68 11.90
CA GLY A 79 -5.68 -7.05 11.42
C GLY A 79 -4.91 -7.13 10.11
N ILE A 80 -5.18 -8.19 9.34
CA ILE A 80 -4.61 -8.39 7.99
C ILE A 80 -5.43 -7.57 7.01
N VAL A 81 -4.79 -6.53 6.44
CA VAL A 81 -5.43 -5.57 5.53
C VAL A 81 -4.43 -5.07 4.48
N SER A 82 -4.93 -4.50 3.38
CA SER A 82 -4.09 -3.80 2.40
C SER A 82 -3.58 -2.45 2.93
N THR A 83 -2.52 -1.93 2.32
CA THR A 83 -1.98 -0.58 2.62
C THR A 83 -3.04 0.50 2.44
N GLY A 84 -3.90 0.39 1.41
CA GLY A 84 -5.01 1.32 1.18
C GLY A 84 -6.00 1.37 2.34
N CYS A 85 -6.29 0.24 2.97
CA CYS A 85 -7.16 0.16 4.15
C CYS A 85 -6.56 0.90 5.36
N VAL A 86 -5.23 0.81 5.59
CA VAL A 86 -4.55 1.57 6.65
C VAL A 86 -4.65 3.07 6.40
N TYR A 87 -4.45 3.53 5.16
CA TYR A 87 -4.62 4.95 4.84
C TYR A 87 -6.06 5.41 5.02
N HIS A 88 -7.04 4.62 4.60
CA HIS A 88 -8.45 4.93 4.82
C HIS A 88 -8.78 5.04 6.31
N ALA A 89 -8.26 4.14 7.13
CA ALA A 89 -8.42 4.22 8.58
C ALA A 89 -7.78 5.49 9.17
N CYS A 90 -6.60 5.93 8.67
CA CYS A 90 -5.99 7.20 9.09
C CYS A 90 -6.84 8.43 8.73
N TRP A 91 -7.69 8.34 7.69
CA TRP A 91 -8.55 9.44 7.26
C TRP A 91 -9.91 9.46 7.95
N THR A 92 -10.41 8.30 8.37
CA THR A 92 -11.79 8.15 8.85
C THR A 92 -11.92 7.91 10.35
N LEU A 93 -10.86 7.42 10.99
CA LEU A 93 -10.83 7.21 12.44
C LEU A 93 -10.12 8.39 13.15
N PRO A 94 -10.47 8.66 14.42
CA PRO A 94 -9.81 9.69 15.22
C PRO A 94 -8.46 9.18 15.74
N VAL A 95 -7.46 9.16 14.86
CA VAL A 95 -6.11 8.65 15.14
C VAL A 95 -5.04 9.65 14.69
N ASP A 96 -3.87 9.60 15.31
CA ASP A 96 -2.76 10.52 15.04
C ASP A 96 -1.87 10.03 13.89
N GLY A 97 -2.13 8.84 13.37
CA GLY A 97 -1.40 8.23 12.26
C GLY A 97 -1.54 6.71 12.23
N GLY A 98 -0.71 6.08 11.41
CA GLY A 98 -0.77 4.64 11.21
C GLY A 98 0.51 4.02 10.67
N VAL A 99 0.59 2.71 10.77
CA VAL A 99 1.67 1.92 10.18
C VAL A 99 1.12 0.65 9.53
N MET A 100 1.62 0.37 8.36
CA MET A 100 1.44 -0.91 7.68
C MET A 100 2.73 -1.73 7.80
N VAL A 101 2.61 -2.92 8.37
CA VAL A 101 3.73 -3.89 8.47
C VAL A 101 3.74 -4.70 7.18
N THR A 102 4.65 -4.36 6.28
CA THR A 102 4.76 -4.94 4.92
C THR A 102 6.06 -4.54 4.23
N ALA A 103 6.52 -5.35 3.30
CA ALA A 103 7.56 -4.98 2.35
C ALA A 103 7.03 -4.82 0.90
N SER A 104 5.70 -4.67 0.71
CA SER A 104 5.06 -4.51 -0.61
C SER A 104 5.40 -5.69 -1.55
N HIS A 105 5.98 -5.41 -2.71
CA HIS A 105 6.32 -6.36 -3.76
C HIS A 105 7.63 -7.14 -3.56
N LEU A 106 8.37 -6.90 -2.45
CA LEU A 106 9.58 -7.68 -2.17
C LEU A 106 9.21 -9.11 -1.76
N PRO A 107 10.08 -10.11 -2.01
CA PRO A 107 9.79 -11.51 -1.71
C PRO A 107 9.25 -11.71 -0.28
N MET A 108 8.08 -12.33 -0.17
CA MET A 108 7.40 -12.52 1.13
C MET A 108 8.19 -13.38 2.11
N PRO A 109 8.87 -14.46 1.67
CA PRO A 109 9.58 -15.33 2.63
C PRO A 109 10.78 -14.69 3.31
N THR A 110 11.35 -13.60 2.74
CA THR A 110 12.68 -13.10 3.16
C THR A 110 12.72 -11.63 3.54
N HIS A 111 11.69 -10.86 3.27
CA HIS A 111 11.69 -9.42 3.52
C HIS A 111 10.46 -9.00 4.32
N ASN A 112 10.62 -7.91 5.10
CA ASN A 112 9.51 -7.20 5.70
C ASN A 112 9.84 -5.70 5.81
N GLY A 113 8.90 -4.92 6.35
CA GLY A 113 9.10 -3.48 6.49
C GLY A 113 7.95 -2.78 7.20
N PHE A 114 8.06 -1.45 7.25
CA PHE A 114 7.08 -0.59 7.91
C PHE A 114 6.86 0.66 7.06
N LYS A 115 5.62 0.84 6.56
CA LYS A 115 5.15 2.07 5.91
C LYS A 115 4.40 2.88 6.96
N MET A 116 4.85 4.09 7.26
CA MET A 116 4.38 4.88 8.40
C MET A 116 3.74 6.19 7.94
N CYS A 117 2.70 6.62 8.66
CA CYS A 117 2.04 7.91 8.45
C CYS A 117 1.97 8.71 9.75
N ARG A 118 2.15 10.04 9.65
CA ARG A 118 1.77 11.03 10.66
C ARG A 118 0.46 11.67 10.19
N GLY A 119 -0.62 11.52 10.98
CA GLY A 119 -1.95 11.84 10.49
C GLY A 119 -2.24 11.08 9.19
N THR A 120 -2.52 11.79 8.12
CA THR A 120 -2.81 11.24 6.80
C THR A 120 -1.61 11.26 5.83
N LEU A 121 -0.47 11.79 6.25
CA LEU A 121 0.71 11.95 5.40
C LEU A 121 1.80 10.91 5.71
N PRO A 122 2.36 10.24 4.69
CA PRO A 122 3.44 9.29 4.91
C PRO A 122 4.71 9.96 5.41
N LEU A 123 5.44 9.31 6.31
CA LEU A 123 6.78 9.70 6.70
C LEU A 123 7.74 9.47 5.52
N ALA A 124 8.61 10.44 5.25
CA ALA A 124 9.60 10.31 4.19
C ALA A 124 10.80 11.26 4.40
N GLY A 125 11.90 10.94 3.75
CA GLY A 125 13.09 11.79 3.73
C GLY A 125 13.69 12.01 5.13
N GLU A 126 13.75 13.27 5.51
CA GLU A 126 14.34 13.72 6.78
C GLU A 126 13.63 13.12 8.01
N GLU A 127 12.30 12.99 7.99
CA GLU A 127 11.53 12.43 9.10
C GLU A 127 11.88 10.97 9.41
N ILE A 128 12.21 10.17 8.38
CA ILE A 128 12.71 8.79 8.59
C ILE A 128 14.09 8.81 9.28
N GLN A 129 14.94 9.78 8.93
CA GLN A 129 16.26 9.91 9.54
C GLN A 129 16.16 10.46 10.99
N GLU A 130 15.25 11.37 11.26
CA GLU A 130 14.96 11.86 12.61
C GLU A 130 14.41 10.72 13.50
N LEU A 131 13.46 9.94 12.98
CA LEU A 131 12.96 8.73 13.66
C LEU A 131 14.10 7.76 13.96
N LYS A 132 15.03 7.56 13.00
CA LYS A 132 16.23 6.73 13.21
C LYS A 132 17.07 7.24 14.39
N GLN A 133 17.27 8.55 14.52
CA GLN A 133 18.04 9.11 15.65
C GLN A 133 17.35 8.81 16.99
N VAL A 134 16.04 8.96 17.07
CA VAL A 134 15.26 8.61 18.28
C VAL A 134 15.38 7.10 18.57
N PHE A 135 15.26 6.28 17.53
CA PHE A 135 15.42 4.83 17.64
C PHE A 135 16.79 4.44 18.18
N LEU A 136 17.88 5.06 17.71
CA LEU A 136 19.25 4.76 18.15
C LEU A 136 19.51 5.27 19.58
N ALA A 137 19.01 6.46 19.91
CA ALA A 137 19.20 7.05 21.26
C ALA A 137 18.59 6.17 22.35
N GLY A 138 17.42 5.56 22.11
CA GLY A 138 16.79 4.65 23.06
C GLY A 138 16.16 5.33 24.27
N ASP A 139 16.02 6.64 24.24
CA ASP A 139 15.33 7.43 25.26
C ASP A 139 13.87 7.61 24.85
N PHE A 140 12.99 6.78 25.38
CA PHE A 140 11.60 6.68 24.95
C PHE A 140 10.64 7.13 26.03
N PHE A 141 9.48 7.61 25.60
CA PHE A 141 8.35 7.83 26.50
C PHE A 141 7.95 6.53 27.20
N GLU A 142 7.60 6.63 28.45
CA GLU A 142 7.03 5.56 29.25
C GLU A 142 5.52 5.80 29.42
N GLY A 143 4.74 4.73 29.31
CA GLY A 143 3.30 4.84 29.48
C GLY A 143 2.64 3.48 29.35
N GLN A 144 1.31 3.49 29.37
CA GLN A 144 0.49 2.30 29.16
C GLN A 144 -0.69 2.68 28.27
N GLY A 145 -0.69 2.17 27.05
CA GLY A 145 -1.81 2.25 26.12
C GLY A 145 -2.57 0.94 26.07
N GLU A 146 -3.65 0.94 25.29
CA GLU A 146 -4.47 -0.24 25.03
C GLU A 146 -4.23 -0.71 23.58
N ILE A 147 -4.35 -2.01 23.35
CA ILE A 147 -4.40 -2.58 21.99
C ILE A 147 -5.83 -3.06 21.77
N ILE A 148 -6.53 -2.45 20.80
CA ILE A 148 -7.95 -2.65 20.56
C ILE A 148 -8.13 -3.21 19.16
N ASP A 149 -8.71 -4.40 19.05
CA ASP A 149 -9.11 -4.98 17.78
C ASP A 149 -10.14 -4.07 17.08
N THR A 150 -9.84 -3.66 15.87
CA THR A 150 -10.62 -2.66 15.13
C THR A 150 -10.72 -3.05 13.65
N PRO A 151 -11.48 -4.10 13.30
CA PRO A 151 -11.65 -4.51 11.91
C PRO A 151 -12.16 -3.35 11.05
N HIS A 152 -11.49 -3.07 9.93
CA HIS A 152 -11.79 -1.90 9.11
C HIS A 152 -11.99 -2.20 7.62
N ILE A 153 -11.73 -3.44 7.19
CA ILE A 153 -11.74 -3.80 5.78
C ILE A 153 -13.12 -3.54 5.12
N ASP A 154 -14.22 -3.86 5.80
CA ASP A 154 -15.56 -3.68 5.23
C ASP A 154 -15.90 -2.20 5.02
N ASN A 155 -15.50 -1.33 5.95
CA ASN A 155 -15.65 0.12 5.79
C ASN A 155 -14.83 0.65 4.62
N TYR A 156 -13.63 0.11 4.41
CA TYR A 156 -12.78 0.47 3.28
C TYR A 156 -13.38 0.04 1.93
N LEU A 157 -13.85 -1.21 1.83
CA LEU A 157 -14.50 -1.69 0.61
C LEU A 157 -15.77 -0.91 0.30
N GLN A 158 -16.58 -0.60 1.30
CA GLN A 158 -17.78 0.23 1.12
C GLN A 158 -17.41 1.64 0.63
N ALA A 159 -16.37 2.26 1.18
CA ALA A 159 -15.91 3.57 0.73
C ALA A 159 -15.44 3.57 -0.73
N ILE A 160 -14.83 2.48 -1.20
CA ILE A 160 -14.49 2.32 -2.62
C ILE A 160 -15.76 2.32 -3.46
N LEU A 161 -16.76 1.51 -3.10
CA LEU A 161 -18.04 1.45 -3.83
C LEU A 161 -18.76 2.81 -3.86
N ASP A 162 -18.80 3.50 -2.73
CA ASP A 162 -19.44 4.81 -2.62
C ASP A 162 -18.74 5.84 -3.50
N SER A 163 -17.42 5.74 -3.67
CA SER A 163 -16.64 6.68 -4.49
C SER A 163 -16.70 6.37 -6.00
N THR A 164 -16.81 5.09 -6.37
CA THR A 164 -16.84 4.69 -7.79
C THR A 164 -18.25 4.65 -8.37
N GLY A 165 -19.24 4.46 -7.53
CA GLY A 165 -20.63 4.24 -7.95
C GLY A 165 -20.85 2.87 -8.62
N PRO A 166 -22.08 2.60 -9.08
CA PRO A 166 -22.39 1.32 -9.71
C PRO A 166 -21.79 1.24 -11.12
N LEU A 167 -21.45 0.03 -11.53
CA LEU A 167 -21.02 -0.22 -12.90
C LEU A 167 -22.15 0.09 -13.87
N SER A 168 -21.83 0.70 -15.01
CA SER A 168 -22.81 1.03 -16.06
C SER A 168 -23.34 -0.21 -16.81
N ARG A 169 -22.62 -1.33 -16.76
CA ARG A 169 -22.96 -2.63 -17.34
C ARG A 169 -22.22 -3.77 -16.63
N PRO A 170 -22.66 -5.00 -16.79
CA PRO A 170 -21.88 -6.16 -16.36
C PRO A 170 -20.50 -6.18 -17.03
N VAL A 171 -19.47 -6.56 -16.29
CA VAL A 171 -18.08 -6.69 -16.74
C VAL A 171 -17.57 -8.05 -16.30
N LYS A 172 -16.83 -8.73 -17.19
CA LYS A 172 -16.13 -9.96 -16.88
C LYS A 172 -14.63 -9.73 -16.89
N ILE A 173 -13.95 -9.99 -15.77
CA ILE A 173 -12.52 -9.74 -15.62
C ILE A 173 -11.79 -10.96 -15.02
N ALA A 174 -10.48 -11.00 -15.16
CA ALA A 174 -9.63 -11.90 -14.37
C ALA A 174 -8.83 -11.07 -13.37
N VAL A 175 -8.56 -11.61 -12.19
CA VAL A 175 -7.73 -10.95 -11.18
C VAL A 175 -6.66 -11.90 -10.66
N ASP A 176 -5.48 -11.34 -10.41
CA ASP A 176 -4.32 -12.06 -9.90
C ASP A 176 -3.72 -11.28 -8.72
N CYS A 177 -3.74 -11.88 -7.54
CA CYS A 177 -3.25 -11.26 -6.32
C CYS A 177 -1.94 -11.87 -5.80
N GLY A 178 -1.31 -12.76 -6.57
CA GLY A 178 -0.01 -13.37 -6.23
C GLY A 178 0.05 -14.01 -4.85
N ASN A 179 -1.05 -14.64 -4.42
CA ASN A 179 -1.25 -15.22 -3.08
C ASN A 179 -1.05 -14.22 -1.91
N ALA A 180 -1.18 -12.93 -2.18
CA ALA A 180 -0.86 -11.86 -1.25
C ALA A 180 -2.11 -11.27 -0.56
N VAL A 181 -1.87 -10.25 0.25
CA VAL A 181 -2.88 -9.64 1.14
C VAL A 181 -4.15 -9.16 0.45
N PRO A 182 -4.11 -8.59 -0.78
CA PRO A 182 -5.33 -8.06 -1.39
C PRO A 182 -6.32 -9.13 -1.85
N GLY A 183 -5.91 -10.41 -1.99
CA GLY A 183 -6.72 -11.46 -2.62
C GLY A 183 -8.16 -11.54 -2.14
N PRO A 184 -8.45 -11.91 -0.90
CA PRO A 184 -9.83 -12.06 -0.42
C PRO A 184 -10.63 -10.75 -0.47
N ALA A 185 -9.95 -9.61 -0.26
CA ALA A 185 -10.60 -8.30 -0.30
C ALA A 185 -10.96 -7.88 -1.73
N MET A 186 -10.10 -8.22 -2.71
CA MET A 186 -10.34 -7.97 -4.13
C MET A 186 -11.53 -8.79 -4.64
N SER A 187 -11.55 -10.10 -4.38
CA SER A 187 -12.68 -10.98 -4.76
C SER A 187 -13.98 -10.46 -4.17
N LYS A 188 -13.99 -10.12 -2.86
CA LYS A 188 -15.14 -9.55 -2.19
C LYS A 188 -15.60 -8.22 -2.81
N LEU A 189 -14.66 -7.33 -3.16
CA LEU A 189 -14.99 -6.06 -3.80
C LEU A 189 -15.65 -6.28 -5.17
N LEU A 190 -15.14 -7.20 -5.97
CA LEU A 190 -15.69 -7.53 -7.28
C LEU A 190 -17.09 -8.14 -7.19
N ASP A 191 -17.33 -9.02 -6.20
CA ASP A 191 -18.68 -9.51 -5.88
C ASP A 191 -19.63 -8.36 -5.54
N MET A 192 -19.21 -7.45 -4.65
CA MET A 192 -20.01 -6.28 -4.26
C MET A 192 -20.30 -5.34 -5.44
N MET A 193 -19.39 -5.25 -6.41
CA MET A 193 -19.57 -4.49 -7.66
C MET A 193 -20.45 -5.21 -8.69
N GLY A 194 -20.73 -6.52 -8.50
CA GLY A 194 -21.47 -7.33 -9.45
C GLY A 194 -20.67 -7.72 -10.70
N CYS A 195 -19.34 -7.79 -10.60
CA CYS A 195 -18.48 -8.28 -11.67
C CYS A 195 -18.54 -9.80 -11.77
N GLU A 196 -18.56 -10.35 -12.99
CA GLU A 196 -18.14 -11.74 -13.20
C GLU A 196 -16.61 -11.78 -13.18
N HIS A 197 -16.01 -12.60 -12.31
CA HIS A 197 -14.57 -12.62 -12.19
C HIS A 197 -13.97 -14.03 -12.12
N ILE A 198 -12.74 -14.13 -12.58
CA ILE A 198 -11.88 -15.32 -12.49
C ILE A 198 -10.74 -14.99 -11.55
N ASP A 199 -10.68 -15.67 -10.41
CA ASP A 199 -9.68 -15.44 -9.39
C ASP A 199 -8.47 -16.33 -9.58
N LEU A 200 -7.29 -15.72 -9.70
CA LEU A 200 -6.00 -16.37 -9.67
C LEU A 200 -5.26 -15.97 -8.40
N TYR A 201 -4.80 -16.96 -7.66
CA TYR A 201 -3.92 -16.76 -6.51
C TYR A 201 -4.46 -15.71 -5.52
N CYS A 202 -5.80 -15.72 -5.29
CA CYS A 202 -6.47 -14.83 -4.35
C CYS A 202 -6.52 -15.38 -2.91
N ASP A 203 -6.17 -16.65 -2.70
CA ASP A 203 -5.94 -17.21 -1.36
C ASP A 203 -4.58 -16.79 -0.81
N TRP A 204 -4.49 -16.56 0.50
CA TRP A 204 -3.25 -16.17 1.15
C TRP A 204 -2.25 -17.32 1.26
N ASP A 205 -1.05 -17.13 0.72
CA ASP A 205 0.08 -18.06 0.88
C ASP A 205 1.42 -17.28 0.81
N SER A 206 2.02 -17.07 1.99
CA SER A 206 3.28 -16.33 2.15
C SER A 206 4.50 -16.99 1.49
N SER A 207 4.39 -18.25 1.06
CA SER A 207 5.46 -18.95 0.35
C SER A 207 5.63 -18.52 -1.12
N GLU A 208 4.68 -17.72 -1.66
CA GLU A 208 4.65 -17.27 -3.07
C GLU A 208 4.74 -18.46 -4.06
N PRO A 209 3.85 -19.48 -3.96
CA PRO A 209 4.04 -20.75 -4.67
C PRO A 209 3.95 -20.65 -6.20
N ASN A 210 3.38 -19.58 -6.74
CA ASN A 210 3.15 -19.41 -8.16
C ASN A 210 4.13 -18.40 -8.77
N HIS A 211 4.08 -17.15 -8.32
CA HIS A 211 5.01 -16.08 -8.72
C HIS A 211 5.05 -15.00 -7.63
N GLY A 212 6.07 -14.13 -7.67
CA GLY A 212 6.16 -13.00 -6.75
C GLY A 212 5.06 -11.95 -7.02
N ALA A 213 4.50 -11.38 -5.97
CA ALA A 213 3.41 -10.40 -6.04
C ALA A 213 3.91 -9.01 -6.48
N ASP A 214 4.39 -8.92 -7.72
CA ASP A 214 4.83 -7.68 -8.38
C ASP A 214 4.22 -7.61 -9.79
N PRO A 215 3.06 -6.97 -9.95
CA PRO A 215 2.33 -6.90 -11.21
C PRO A 215 2.97 -5.95 -12.24
N THR A 216 4.03 -5.22 -11.87
CA THR A 216 4.76 -4.38 -12.81
C THR A 216 5.72 -5.18 -13.70
N ARG A 217 5.91 -6.45 -13.40
CA ARG A 217 6.78 -7.36 -14.15
C ARG A 217 5.96 -8.23 -15.10
N PRO A 218 6.12 -8.11 -16.42
CA PRO A 218 5.36 -8.91 -17.40
C PRO A 218 5.42 -10.42 -17.14
N LYS A 219 6.53 -10.94 -16.65
CA LYS A 219 6.69 -12.38 -16.34
C LYS A 219 5.73 -12.88 -15.25
N ASN A 220 5.30 -11.99 -14.32
CA ASN A 220 4.36 -12.33 -13.25
C ASN A 220 2.89 -12.20 -13.71
N MET A 221 2.66 -11.70 -14.92
CA MET A 221 1.33 -11.47 -15.48
C MET A 221 0.94 -12.52 -16.55
N VAL A 222 1.79 -13.55 -16.76
CA VAL A 222 1.60 -14.55 -17.82
C VAL A 222 0.35 -15.39 -17.58
N ASP A 223 0.14 -15.84 -16.33
CA ASP A 223 -1.04 -16.66 -15.98
C ASP A 223 -2.32 -15.84 -16.05
N LEU A 224 -2.27 -14.57 -15.62
CA LEU A 224 -3.38 -13.64 -15.77
C LEU A 224 -3.73 -13.41 -17.25
N ALA A 225 -2.74 -13.15 -18.10
CA ALA A 225 -2.93 -12.97 -19.54
C ALA A 225 -3.60 -14.20 -20.18
N LYS A 226 -3.13 -15.39 -19.81
CA LYS A 226 -3.73 -16.65 -20.25
C LYS A 226 -5.18 -16.79 -19.77
N ALA A 227 -5.45 -16.50 -18.50
CA ALA A 227 -6.80 -16.59 -17.93
C ALA A 227 -7.78 -15.64 -18.61
N VAL A 228 -7.35 -14.41 -18.96
CA VAL A 228 -8.16 -13.45 -19.71
C VAL A 228 -8.61 -14.03 -21.04
N VAL A 229 -7.66 -14.54 -21.84
CA VAL A 229 -7.95 -15.09 -23.16
C VAL A 229 -8.80 -16.36 -23.08
N ASP A 230 -8.41 -17.31 -22.23
CA ASP A 230 -9.07 -18.61 -22.13
C ASP A 230 -10.53 -18.51 -21.65
N ASN A 231 -10.84 -17.51 -20.83
CA ASN A 231 -12.18 -17.33 -20.25
C ASN A 231 -12.99 -16.21 -20.92
N GLY A 232 -12.43 -15.53 -21.94
CA GLY A 232 -13.10 -14.43 -22.62
C GLY A 232 -13.37 -13.25 -21.68
N CYS A 233 -12.44 -12.93 -20.82
CA CYS A 233 -12.51 -11.74 -19.98
C CYS A 233 -12.22 -10.48 -20.80
N GLU A 234 -12.80 -9.35 -20.40
CA GLU A 234 -12.58 -8.08 -21.09
C GLU A 234 -11.18 -7.50 -20.81
N PHE A 235 -10.65 -7.78 -19.64
CA PHE A 235 -9.28 -7.45 -19.21
C PHE A 235 -8.91 -8.24 -17.96
N GLY A 236 -7.67 -8.11 -17.53
CA GLY A 236 -7.18 -8.67 -16.27
C GLY A 236 -6.47 -7.62 -15.42
N LEU A 237 -6.56 -7.76 -14.11
CA LEU A 237 -5.91 -6.90 -13.13
C LEU A 237 -5.02 -7.71 -12.20
N GLY A 238 -3.76 -7.30 -12.03
CA GLY A 238 -2.84 -7.84 -11.03
C GLY A 238 -2.61 -6.85 -9.90
N ALA A 239 -2.53 -7.33 -8.64
CA ALA A 239 -2.21 -6.52 -7.48
C ALA A 239 -0.85 -6.90 -6.89
N ASP A 240 -0.16 -5.94 -6.23
CA ASP A 240 1.08 -6.25 -5.52
C ASP A 240 0.85 -6.72 -4.08
N GLY A 241 1.92 -7.12 -3.40
CA GLY A 241 1.88 -7.81 -2.12
C GLY A 241 1.09 -7.13 -1.01
N ASP A 242 0.97 -5.81 -1.01
CA ASP A 242 0.17 -5.05 -0.04
C ASP A 242 -0.97 -4.24 -0.67
N GLY A 243 -1.22 -4.45 -1.97
CA GLY A 243 -2.39 -3.93 -2.68
C GLY A 243 -2.37 -2.42 -2.92
N ASP A 244 -1.18 -1.81 -3.06
CA ASP A 244 -1.06 -0.40 -3.41
C ASP A 244 -0.58 -0.16 -4.84
N ARG A 245 -0.36 -1.24 -5.62
CA ARG A 245 0.00 -1.20 -7.04
C ARG A 245 -0.92 -2.08 -7.86
N ILE A 246 -1.13 -1.68 -9.11
CA ILE A 246 -1.93 -2.41 -10.08
C ILE A 246 -1.15 -2.62 -11.38
N GLY A 247 -1.27 -3.80 -11.97
CA GLY A 247 -0.93 -4.11 -13.35
C GLY A 247 -2.17 -4.50 -14.14
N ALA A 248 -2.13 -4.39 -15.44
CA ALA A 248 -3.26 -4.76 -16.28
C ALA A 248 -2.81 -5.55 -17.52
N VAL A 249 -3.71 -6.38 -18.01
CA VAL A 249 -3.64 -7.01 -19.34
C VAL A 249 -4.94 -6.75 -20.07
N ASP A 250 -4.88 -6.55 -21.39
CA ASP A 250 -6.07 -6.33 -22.23
C ASP A 250 -6.79 -7.64 -22.60
N GLU A 251 -7.86 -7.55 -23.38
CA GLU A 251 -8.68 -8.68 -23.83
C GLU A 251 -7.92 -9.68 -24.73
N HIS A 252 -6.76 -9.30 -25.24
CA HIS A 252 -5.88 -10.17 -26.05
C HIS A 252 -4.77 -10.81 -25.20
N GLY A 253 -4.70 -10.52 -23.90
CA GLY A 253 -3.65 -10.96 -22.99
C GLY A 253 -2.36 -10.15 -23.12
N GLU A 254 -2.40 -8.98 -23.77
CA GLU A 254 -1.23 -8.12 -23.91
C GLU A 254 -1.03 -7.27 -22.63
N PHE A 255 0.21 -7.23 -22.13
CA PHE A 255 0.54 -6.48 -20.93
C PHE A 255 0.43 -4.96 -21.17
N VAL A 256 -0.38 -4.29 -20.33
CA VAL A 256 -0.54 -2.83 -20.34
C VAL A 256 0.46 -2.22 -19.36
N TYR A 257 1.46 -1.50 -19.88
CA TYR A 257 2.44 -0.83 -19.05
C TYR A 257 1.79 0.25 -18.16
N PRO A 258 2.24 0.43 -16.90
CA PRO A 258 1.62 1.37 -15.95
C PRO A 258 1.44 2.80 -16.49
N ASP A 259 2.40 3.31 -17.26
CA ASP A 259 2.30 4.65 -17.87
C ASP A 259 1.17 4.75 -18.92
N ARG A 260 0.85 3.66 -19.62
CA ARG A 260 -0.30 3.60 -20.52
C ARG A 260 -1.61 3.59 -19.75
N LEU A 261 -1.65 2.89 -18.61
CA LEU A 261 -2.82 2.89 -17.73
C LEU A 261 -3.05 4.30 -17.16
N ILE A 262 -1.99 5.00 -16.73
CA ILE A 262 -2.09 6.40 -16.30
C ILE A 262 -2.64 7.28 -17.43
N ALA A 263 -2.14 7.12 -18.65
CA ALA A 263 -2.60 7.87 -19.81
C ALA A 263 -4.09 7.61 -20.14
N LEU A 264 -4.56 6.36 -19.96
CA LEU A 264 -5.98 6.00 -20.09
C LEU A 264 -6.81 6.71 -19.02
N LEU A 265 -6.43 6.58 -17.76
CA LEU A 265 -7.14 7.19 -16.62
C LEU A 265 -7.19 8.73 -16.71
N ALA A 266 -6.17 9.37 -17.31
CA ALA A 266 -6.18 10.81 -17.49
C ALA A 266 -7.39 11.30 -18.31
N ASN A 267 -7.85 10.54 -19.30
CA ASN A 267 -9.03 10.88 -20.08
C ASN A 267 -10.33 10.77 -19.27
N ASP A 268 -10.37 9.87 -18.29
CA ASP A 268 -11.58 9.64 -17.50
C ASP A 268 -11.68 10.61 -16.32
N VAL A 269 -10.55 11.03 -15.73
CA VAL A 269 -10.58 11.86 -14.53
C VAL A 269 -10.59 13.37 -14.83
N VAL A 270 -10.03 13.82 -15.97
CA VAL A 270 -10.02 15.24 -16.32
C VAL A 270 -11.46 15.71 -16.60
N GLY A 271 -11.88 16.77 -15.92
CA GLY A 271 -13.20 17.34 -16.05
C GLY A 271 -14.26 16.73 -15.12
N THR A 272 -13.93 15.73 -14.29
CA THR A 272 -14.88 15.13 -13.34
C THR A 272 -15.14 16.04 -12.13
N GLU A 273 -14.15 16.85 -11.72
CA GLU A 273 -14.27 17.76 -10.59
C GLU A 273 -14.03 19.22 -11.03
N PRO A 274 -15.03 20.13 -10.85
CA PRO A 274 -14.85 21.54 -11.21
C PRO A 274 -13.69 22.20 -10.46
N GLY A 275 -12.81 22.87 -11.20
CA GLY A 275 -11.65 23.59 -10.64
C GLY A 275 -10.44 22.72 -10.32
N LYS A 276 -10.52 21.42 -10.62
CA LYS A 276 -9.38 20.51 -10.55
C LYS A 276 -9.01 20.03 -11.96
N ASP A 277 -7.77 20.19 -12.32
CA ASP A 277 -7.26 19.81 -13.65
C ASP A 277 -5.80 19.30 -13.60
N LEU A 278 -5.16 19.32 -12.42
CA LEU A 278 -3.78 18.91 -12.24
C LEU A 278 -3.66 17.40 -12.09
N LEU A 279 -2.83 16.76 -12.93
CA LEU A 279 -2.43 15.36 -12.78
C LEU A 279 -0.93 15.29 -12.52
N ILE A 280 -0.55 14.65 -11.42
CA ILE A 280 0.82 14.46 -11.00
C ILE A 280 1.28 13.07 -11.44
N TYR A 281 2.43 12.98 -12.12
CA TYR A 281 2.95 11.71 -12.63
C TYR A 281 4.45 11.54 -12.34
N ASP A 282 4.89 10.28 -12.27
CA ASP A 282 6.27 9.91 -11.96
C ASP A 282 7.24 10.28 -13.11
N VAL A 283 8.43 10.74 -12.75
CA VAL A 283 9.51 11.09 -13.70
C VAL A 283 9.93 9.93 -14.61
N LYS A 284 9.65 8.68 -14.23
CA LYS A 284 9.95 7.49 -15.05
C LYS A 284 8.89 7.20 -16.12
N CYS A 285 7.75 7.87 -16.08
CA CYS A 285 6.72 7.71 -17.09
C CYS A 285 7.18 8.21 -18.45
N SER A 286 6.67 7.60 -19.51
CA SER A 286 6.92 8.05 -20.86
C SER A 286 6.27 9.41 -21.14
N MET A 287 6.79 10.14 -22.13
CA MET A 287 6.21 11.42 -22.60
C MET A 287 4.74 11.29 -23.07
N ASN A 288 4.25 10.07 -23.26
CA ASN A 288 2.85 9.85 -23.65
C ASN A 288 1.87 10.19 -22.52
N VAL A 289 2.28 10.04 -21.25
CA VAL A 289 1.46 10.47 -20.11
C VAL A 289 1.21 11.97 -20.14
N GLU A 290 2.26 12.78 -20.30
CA GLU A 290 2.14 14.23 -20.41
C GLU A 290 1.22 14.64 -21.57
N LYS A 291 1.43 14.04 -22.75
CA LYS A 291 0.60 14.29 -23.94
C LYS A 291 -0.87 13.92 -23.72
N ALA A 292 -1.13 12.77 -23.08
CA ALA A 292 -2.49 12.32 -22.79
C ALA A 292 -3.20 13.31 -21.83
N ILE A 293 -2.53 13.75 -20.77
CA ILE A 293 -3.06 14.73 -19.83
C ILE A 293 -3.42 16.03 -20.52
N ILE A 294 -2.51 16.57 -21.37
CA ILE A 294 -2.75 17.80 -22.13
C ILE A 294 -3.91 17.61 -23.11
N THR A 295 -3.96 16.48 -23.81
CA THR A 295 -5.03 16.18 -24.78
C THR A 295 -6.41 16.09 -24.11
N ALA A 296 -6.45 15.54 -22.90
CA ALA A 296 -7.67 15.50 -22.08
C ALA A 296 -8.09 16.88 -21.53
N GLY A 297 -7.24 17.90 -21.67
CA GLY A 297 -7.47 19.26 -21.14
C GLY A 297 -6.95 19.48 -19.72
N GLY A 298 -6.16 18.55 -19.19
CA GLY A 298 -5.55 18.65 -17.87
C GLY A 298 -4.17 19.35 -17.89
N ARG A 299 -3.66 19.64 -16.70
CA ARG A 299 -2.31 20.18 -16.48
C ARG A 299 -1.38 19.10 -15.94
N PRO A 300 -0.31 18.71 -16.65
CA PRO A 300 0.65 17.73 -16.18
C PRO A 300 1.65 18.34 -15.17
N MET A 301 2.00 17.60 -14.13
CA MET A 301 3.10 17.91 -13.21
C MET A 301 3.94 16.66 -12.99
N MET A 302 5.21 16.73 -13.39
CA MET A 302 6.17 15.65 -13.11
C MET A 302 6.65 15.71 -11.66
N ALA A 303 6.72 14.56 -10.99
CA ALA A 303 7.20 14.45 -9.63
C ALA A 303 8.27 13.35 -9.47
N LYS A 304 9.00 13.42 -8.36
CA LYS A 304 10.00 12.41 -8.00
C LYS A 304 9.34 11.08 -7.67
N THR A 305 9.95 9.99 -8.13
CA THR A 305 9.56 8.61 -7.80
C THR A 305 9.47 8.36 -6.29
N GLY A 306 8.46 7.62 -5.88
CA GLY A 306 8.23 7.12 -4.54
C GLY A 306 6.86 7.54 -3.99
N HIS A 307 6.06 6.53 -3.65
CA HIS A 307 4.66 6.72 -3.20
C HIS A 307 4.50 7.80 -2.10
N SER A 308 5.46 7.86 -1.15
CA SER A 308 5.41 8.85 -0.07
C SER A 308 5.68 10.27 -0.58
N PHE A 309 6.58 10.44 -1.55
CA PHE A 309 6.85 11.74 -2.17
C PHE A 309 5.65 12.19 -3.00
N MET A 310 5.07 11.29 -3.81
CA MET A 310 3.87 11.57 -4.62
C MET A 310 2.70 12.02 -3.76
N LYS A 311 2.40 11.30 -2.67
CA LYS A 311 1.32 11.66 -1.73
C LYS A 311 1.55 13.03 -1.07
N ARG A 312 2.81 13.37 -0.75
CA ARG A 312 3.16 14.70 -0.19
C ARG A 312 3.03 15.82 -1.22
N VAL A 313 3.33 15.55 -2.48
CA VAL A 313 3.10 16.52 -3.56
C VAL A 313 1.60 16.71 -3.75
N LEU A 314 0.82 15.61 -3.84
CA LEU A 314 -0.63 15.65 -3.96
C LEU A 314 -1.29 16.49 -2.84
N ALA A 315 -0.86 16.30 -1.60
CA ALA A 315 -1.40 17.04 -0.45
C ALA A 315 -1.13 18.56 -0.48
N LYS A 316 -0.13 19.01 -1.25
CA LYS A 316 0.18 20.44 -1.45
C LYS A 316 -0.61 21.08 -2.61
N HIS A 317 -1.28 20.26 -3.39
CA HIS A 317 -2.00 20.69 -4.58
C HIS A 317 -3.49 20.33 -4.48
N PRO A 318 -4.33 21.18 -3.85
CA PRO A 318 -5.76 20.93 -3.69
C PRO A 318 -6.51 20.90 -5.03
N ASP A 319 -5.90 21.43 -6.10
CA ASP A 319 -6.36 21.40 -7.48
C ASP A 319 -5.96 20.12 -8.24
N ALA A 320 -5.26 19.19 -7.58
CA ALA A 320 -4.90 17.91 -8.19
C ALA A 320 -6.07 16.93 -8.15
N LEU A 321 -6.32 16.30 -9.31
CA LEU A 321 -7.27 15.19 -9.47
C LEU A 321 -6.66 13.86 -9.06
N MET A 322 -5.40 13.63 -9.46
CA MET A 322 -4.73 12.35 -9.30
C MET A 322 -3.22 12.53 -9.19
N ALA A 323 -2.58 11.62 -8.46
CA ALA A 323 -1.14 11.39 -8.55
C ALA A 323 -0.89 9.90 -8.81
N ALA A 324 -0.02 9.59 -9.78
CA ALA A 324 0.24 8.22 -10.21
C ALA A 324 1.74 7.96 -10.46
N GLU A 325 2.19 6.75 -10.10
CA GLU A 325 3.58 6.28 -10.19
C GLU A 325 3.69 5.03 -11.05
#